data_b7dbb8b754cf02237bb126d3dac8a51a
#
_entry.id   b7dbb8b754cf02237bb126d3dac8a51a
#
_cell.length_a   1.000
_cell.length_b   1.000
_cell.length_c   1.000
_cell.angle_alpha   90.00
_cell.angle_beta   90.00
_cell.angle_gamma   90.00
#
_symmetry.space_group_name_H-M   'P 1'
#
loop_
_entity.id
_entity.type
_entity.pdbx_description
1 polymer ?
#
loop_
_entity_poly.entity_id
_entity_poly.type
_entity_poly.pdbx_seq_one_letter_code
_entity_poly.pdbx_strand_id
1 'polypeptide(L)'
;MHREALEVPFELPEPFVRTHQVVAVLTGGTESKFLQLVDEGLIDLSRPVYLMVSGHSNSLAAALEILSYIRQHNGTGKVMMNAEDTELEVTGGKLSLTGVPSEAVLKNEKKLRLGVVGKPSDWLISSGVDYAEVLQKMNCELVDIPIDEVSSLGEVDPGMKGAEAIYERLKELVNRYDLQGITLRCFDLLTTVKNTGCIALSKLNDEGIPAACEGDIPTLLTMMVCKKLTGALCFQVNPARINADGKMLFAHCTLPLGMTEKHEYTTHFESGIGVAIHGDLPTGDYTLVKLSGDMQRILAEDVTLERCQYEPNLCRTQVWIQATPAVSRYFLTSPIANHHVLIKGHYAKLFKQ
;
A
#
# COMPACT_ATOMS: atom_id res chain seq x y z
N MET A 1 24.75 -11.57 1.58
CA MET A 1 24.21 -10.20 1.41
C MET A 1 25.39 -9.25 1.40
N HIS A 2 25.74 -8.71 0.25
CA HIS A 2 26.68 -7.56 0.20
C HIS A 2 25.96 -6.38 0.84
N ARG A 3 26.47 -5.90 1.95
CA ARG A 3 26.12 -4.58 2.47
C ARG A 3 26.82 -3.55 1.58
N GLU A 4 26.20 -3.19 0.47
CA GLU A 4 26.50 -1.90 -0.14
C GLU A 4 26.15 -0.85 0.92
N ALA A 5 27.07 0.07 1.16
CA ALA A 5 26.78 1.22 2.00
C ALA A 5 25.59 1.95 1.35
N LEU A 6 24.47 2.01 2.07
CA LEU A 6 23.29 2.73 1.60
C LEU A 6 23.69 4.22 1.57
N GLU A 7 23.91 4.75 0.38
CA GLU A 7 24.25 6.16 0.21
C GLU A 7 23.03 7.04 0.44
N VAL A 8 23.25 8.22 1.01
CA VAL A 8 22.20 9.23 1.16
C VAL A 8 21.68 9.59 -0.22
N PRO A 9 20.37 9.65 -0.45
CA PRO A 9 19.78 9.79 -1.79
C PRO A 9 20.24 11.02 -2.58
N PHE A 10 20.50 12.11 -1.86
CA PHE A 10 20.99 13.38 -2.38
C PHE A 10 21.56 14.22 -1.25
N GLU A 11 22.41 15.20 -1.57
CA GLU A 11 22.96 16.13 -0.60
C GLU A 11 22.00 17.30 -0.35
N LEU A 12 21.91 17.72 0.92
CA LEU A 12 21.18 18.91 1.33
C LEU A 12 22.14 20.01 1.76
N PRO A 13 21.76 21.29 1.62
CA PRO A 13 22.55 22.39 2.12
C PRO A 13 22.82 22.25 3.62
N GLU A 14 24.08 22.39 4.06
CA GLU A 14 24.48 22.25 5.46
C GLU A 14 23.65 23.12 6.42
N PRO A 15 23.32 24.39 6.10
CA PRO A 15 22.46 25.20 6.95
C PRO A 15 21.07 24.60 7.17
N PHE A 16 20.51 23.92 6.15
CA PHE A 16 19.21 23.25 6.25
C PHE A 16 19.27 22.06 7.22
N VAL A 17 20.27 21.18 7.07
CA VAL A 17 20.45 20.01 7.94
C VAL A 17 20.70 20.41 9.40
N ARG A 18 21.41 21.51 9.65
CA ARG A 18 21.66 22.00 11.01
C ARG A 18 20.40 22.54 11.72
N THR A 19 19.41 23.00 10.98
CA THR A 19 18.24 23.69 11.54
C THR A 19 16.96 22.86 11.48
N HIS A 20 16.95 21.77 10.71
CA HIS A 20 15.77 20.93 10.48
C HIS A 20 16.05 19.49 10.90
N GLN A 21 14.98 18.76 11.26
CA GLN A 21 15.05 17.32 11.46
C GLN A 21 14.92 16.62 10.11
N VAL A 22 15.99 15.98 9.65
CA VAL A 22 16.04 15.27 8.37
C VAL A 22 16.29 13.79 8.63
N VAL A 23 15.43 12.94 8.07
CA VAL A 23 15.54 11.49 8.15
C VAL A 23 15.67 10.92 6.74
N ALA A 24 16.78 10.22 6.47
CA ALA A 24 16.94 9.48 5.22
C ALA A 24 16.26 8.11 5.32
N VAL A 25 15.20 7.93 4.56
CA VAL A 25 14.45 6.67 4.45
C VAL A 25 14.96 5.95 3.20
N LEU A 26 15.81 4.96 3.38
CA LEU A 26 16.57 4.35 2.27
C LEU A 26 15.87 3.12 1.69
N THR A 27 15.12 2.39 2.53
CA THR A 27 14.40 1.17 2.13
C THR A 27 13.07 1.06 2.86
N GLY A 28 12.16 0.24 2.34
CA GLY A 28 10.99 -0.26 3.06
C GLY A 28 11.37 -1.08 4.29
N GLY A 29 10.43 -1.28 5.22
CA GLY A 29 10.62 -2.02 6.45
C GLY A 29 11.44 -1.29 7.53
N THR A 30 11.68 0.02 7.36
CA THR A 30 12.45 0.85 8.31
C THR A 30 11.57 1.69 9.24
N GLU A 31 10.26 1.60 9.12
CA GLU A 31 9.27 2.40 9.85
C GLU A 31 9.36 2.16 11.36
N SER A 32 9.61 0.93 11.80
CA SER A 32 9.82 0.60 13.22
C SER A 32 11.09 1.26 13.78
N LYS A 33 12.10 1.50 12.94
CA LYS A 33 13.30 2.27 13.35
C LYS A 33 13.00 3.73 13.56
N PHE A 34 12.10 4.31 12.75
CA PHE A 34 11.63 5.66 12.98
C PHE A 34 10.91 5.77 14.34
N LEU A 35 10.04 4.82 14.70
CA LEU A 35 9.39 4.80 16.01
C LEU A 35 10.42 4.75 17.13
N GLN A 36 11.46 3.93 17.00
CA GLN A 36 12.55 3.87 17.97
C GLN A 36 13.25 5.23 18.13
N LEU A 37 13.54 5.96 17.04
CA LEU A 37 14.13 7.29 17.10
C LEU A 37 13.23 8.30 17.82
N VAL A 38 11.92 8.20 17.67
CA VAL A 38 10.94 9.03 18.40
C VAL A 38 10.95 8.67 19.89
N ASP A 39 10.90 7.39 20.24
CA ASP A 39 10.90 6.90 21.63
C ASP A 39 12.19 7.27 22.38
N GLU A 40 13.34 7.26 21.69
CA GLU A 40 14.64 7.67 22.23
C GLU A 40 14.81 9.20 22.31
N GLY A 41 13.80 9.98 21.84
CA GLY A 41 13.84 11.44 21.83
C GLY A 41 14.81 12.06 20.81
N LEU A 42 15.27 11.27 19.84
CA LEU A 42 16.13 11.74 18.73
C LEU A 42 15.32 12.46 17.65
N ILE A 43 14.05 12.17 17.55
CA ILE A 43 13.07 12.87 16.70
C ILE A 43 11.98 13.46 17.59
N ASP A 44 11.79 14.77 17.48
CA ASP A 44 10.77 15.53 18.20
C ASP A 44 9.61 15.85 17.25
N LEU A 45 8.46 15.18 17.42
CA LEU A 45 7.27 15.36 16.58
C LEU A 45 6.61 16.75 16.71
N SER A 46 6.98 17.55 17.71
CA SER A 46 6.53 18.94 17.81
C SER A 46 7.18 19.86 16.77
N ARG A 47 8.27 19.40 16.15
CA ARG A 47 9.03 20.11 15.10
C ARG A 47 8.82 19.43 13.75
N PRO A 48 8.87 20.16 12.63
CA PRO A 48 8.76 19.58 11.29
C PRO A 48 9.83 18.51 11.03
N VAL A 49 9.41 17.37 10.44
CA VAL A 49 10.31 16.26 10.04
C VAL A 49 10.34 16.17 8.52
N TYR A 50 11.54 16.18 7.95
CA TYR A 50 11.79 16.08 6.52
C TYR A 50 12.29 14.67 6.19
N LEU A 51 11.58 13.96 5.30
CA LEU A 51 11.87 12.57 4.95
C LEU A 51 12.50 12.53 3.55
N MET A 52 13.79 12.22 3.47
CA MET A 52 14.49 12.03 2.19
C MET A 52 14.28 10.62 1.67
N VAL A 53 13.95 10.47 0.41
CA VAL A 53 13.73 9.15 -0.21
C VAL A 53 14.48 9.02 -1.54
N SER A 54 14.89 7.80 -1.89
CA SER A 54 15.61 7.51 -3.13
C SER A 54 14.69 7.21 -4.34
N GLY A 55 13.41 6.93 -4.10
CA GLY A 55 12.50 6.42 -5.13
C GLY A 55 12.79 4.97 -5.56
N HIS A 56 13.59 4.24 -4.79
CA HIS A 56 13.90 2.82 -4.99
C HIS A 56 13.66 2.05 -3.69
N SER A 57 13.65 0.71 -3.77
CA SER A 57 13.64 -0.18 -2.61
C SER A 57 12.53 0.12 -1.59
N ASN A 58 11.36 0.56 -2.06
CA ASN A 58 10.20 0.94 -1.24
C ASN A 58 10.46 2.08 -0.24
N SER A 59 11.50 2.91 -0.47
CA SER A 59 11.85 4.03 0.40
C SER A 59 10.71 5.06 0.53
N LEU A 60 10.03 5.39 -0.58
CA LEU A 60 8.88 6.30 -0.56
C LEU A 60 7.70 5.67 0.19
N ALA A 61 7.43 4.39 -0.02
CA ALA A 61 6.37 3.67 0.67
C ALA A 61 6.52 3.77 2.20
N ALA A 62 7.73 3.50 2.71
CA ALA A 62 8.05 3.64 4.14
C ALA A 62 7.91 5.10 4.61
N ALA A 63 8.39 6.06 3.84
CA ALA A 63 8.26 7.48 4.19
C ALA A 63 6.79 7.94 4.28
N LEU A 64 5.89 7.37 3.48
CA LEU A 64 4.46 7.70 3.54
C LEU A 64 3.79 7.15 4.81
N GLU A 65 4.14 5.94 5.26
CA GLU A 65 3.71 5.42 6.56
C GLU A 65 4.23 6.30 7.70
N ILE A 66 5.51 6.67 7.66
CA ILE A 66 6.13 7.56 8.64
C ILE A 66 5.45 8.94 8.65
N LEU A 67 5.23 9.54 7.48
CA LEU A 67 4.60 10.85 7.39
C LEU A 67 3.14 10.82 7.87
N SER A 68 2.40 9.77 7.54
CA SER A 68 1.05 9.57 8.04
C SER A 68 1.05 9.42 9.57
N TYR A 69 1.97 8.63 10.13
CA TYR A 69 2.13 8.50 11.59
C TYR A 69 2.41 9.87 12.25
N ILE A 70 3.35 10.67 11.70
CA ILE A 70 3.63 12.03 12.17
C ILE A 70 2.33 12.87 12.19
N ARG A 71 1.53 12.81 11.12
CA ARG A 71 0.28 13.55 11.00
C ARG A 71 -0.79 13.09 12.00
N GLN A 72 -0.90 11.79 12.25
CA GLN A 72 -1.81 11.22 13.24
C GLN A 72 -1.47 11.67 14.68
N HIS A 73 -0.19 11.98 14.94
CA HIS A 73 0.30 12.49 16.22
C HIS A 73 0.41 14.03 16.25
N ASN A 74 -0.36 14.74 15.39
CA ASN A 74 -0.39 16.19 15.27
C ASN A 74 0.96 16.85 14.89
N GLY A 75 1.92 16.05 14.43
CA GLY A 75 3.18 16.55 13.92
C GLY A 75 3.06 17.10 12.51
N THR A 76 4.13 17.71 12.04
CA THR A 76 4.25 18.21 10.68
C THR A 76 5.47 17.61 10.00
N GLY A 77 5.40 17.45 8.69
CA GLY A 77 6.50 16.87 7.93
C GLY A 77 6.24 16.93 6.42
N LYS A 78 7.24 16.49 5.68
CA LYS A 78 7.23 16.50 4.23
C LYS A 78 8.17 15.43 3.69
N VAL A 79 7.77 14.76 2.63
CA VAL A 79 8.66 13.91 1.84
C VAL A 79 9.42 14.76 0.82
N MET A 80 10.70 14.47 0.65
CA MET A 80 11.59 15.09 -0.33
C MET A 80 12.12 14.01 -1.28
N MET A 81 11.89 14.21 -2.58
CA MET A 81 12.36 13.34 -3.66
C MET A 81 13.70 13.80 -4.25
N ASN A 82 14.09 15.05 -4.00
CA ASN A 82 15.34 15.68 -4.46
C ASN A 82 15.72 16.88 -3.57
N ALA A 83 16.91 17.45 -3.77
CA ALA A 83 17.40 18.57 -2.97
C ALA A 83 16.58 19.87 -3.15
N GLU A 84 15.92 20.04 -4.27
CA GLU A 84 15.13 21.25 -4.58
C GLU A 84 13.81 21.27 -3.81
N ASP A 85 13.34 20.12 -3.31
CA ASP A 85 12.10 20.01 -2.52
C ASP A 85 12.20 20.74 -1.17
N THR A 86 13.39 21.20 -0.75
CA THR A 86 13.56 22.03 0.44
C THR A 86 12.93 23.41 0.30
N GLU A 87 12.90 23.96 -0.91
CA GLU A 87 12.42 25.32 -1.23
C GLU A 87 11.00 25.33 -1.79
N LEU A 88 10.55 24.18 -2.36
CA LEU A 88 9.22 24.10 -2.94
C LEU A 88 8.13 24.18 -1.84
N GLU A 89 7.46 25.30 -1.74
CA GLU A 89 6.04 25.26 -1.42
C GLU A 89 5.40 24.35 -2.47
N VAL A 90 4.95 23.18 -2.05
CA VAL A 90 4.26 22.25 -2.96
C VAL A 90 3.04 23.00 -3.50
N THR A 91 3.23 23.62 -4.67
CA THR A 91 2.17 24.36 -5.38
C THR A 91 1.18 23.32 -5.90
N GLY A 92 -0.01 23.42 -5.50
CA GLY A 92 -1.12 22.54 -5.87
C GLY A 92 -2.25 22.80 -4.92
N GLY A 93 -3.47 22.86 -5.38
CA GLY A 93 -4.63 23.07 -4.53
C GLY A 93 -4.66 22.02 -3.39
N LYS A 94 -5.28 22.35 -2.29
CA LYS A 94 -5.51 21.38 -1.20
C LYS A 94 -6.49 20.33 -1.72
N LEU A 95 -6.10 19.06 -1.70
CA LEU A 95 -7.00 17.96 -2.00
C LEU A 95 -8.05 17.87 -0.88
N SER A 96 -9.32 17.86 -1.24
CA SER A 96 -10.39 17.67 -0.27
C SER A 96 -10.65 16.17 -0.14
N LEU A 97 -10.20 15.59 0.97
CA LEU A 97 -10.63 14.24 1.35
C LEU A 97 -12.09 14.32 1.78
N THR A 98 -12.92 13.44 1.26
CA THR A 98 -14.35 13.37 1.61
C THR A 98 -14.57 12.37 2.74
N GLY A 99 -15.74 12.42 3.38
CA GLY A 99 -16.21 11.33 4.23
C GLY A 99 -16.49 10.08 3.40
N VAL A 100 -16.61 8.95 4.06
CA VAL A 100 -17.00 7.70 3.37
C VAL A 100 -18.45 7.81 2.93
N PRO A 101 -18.77 7.56 1.66
CA PRO A 101 -20.16 7.62 1.19
C PRO A 101 -21.07 6.66 1.97
N SER A 102 -22.27 7.09 2.29
CA SER A 102 -23.23 6.26 3.04
C SER A 102 -23.57 4.94 2.30
N GLU A 103 -23.54 4.97 0.97
CA GLU A 103 -23.76 3.79 0.11
C GLU A 103 -22.57 2.82 0.11
N ALA A 104 -21.36 3.31 0.38
CA ALA A 104 -20.20 2.46 0.61
C ALA A 104 -20.28 1.74 1.95
N VAL A 105 -21.10 2.24 2.88
CA VAL A 105 -21.33 1.62 4.17
C VAL A 105 -22.33 0.48 4.01
N LEU A 106 -21.91 -0.72 4.35
CA LEU A 106 -22.63 -1.97 4.12
C LEU A 106 -23.76 -2.22 5.16
N LYS A 107 -24.30 -1.15 5.79
CA LYS A 107 -25.23 -1.23 6.94
C LYS A 107 -26.54 -2.00 6.67
N ASN A 108 -27.00 -2.01 5.44
CA ASN A 108 -28.26 -2.66 5.06
C ASN A 108 -28.07 -4.06 4.48
N GLU A 109 -26.88 -4.62 4.52
CA GLU A 109 -26.54 -5.94 3.99
C GLU A 109 -26.27 -6.94 5.11
N LYS A 110 -26.22 -8.23 4.77
CA LYS A 110 -25.70 -9.26 5.69
C LYS A 110 -24.32 -8.82 6.16
N LYS A 111 -24.07 -8.91 7.47
CA LYS A 111 -22.74 -8.65 8.05
C LYS A 111 -21.67 -9.39 7.27
N LEU A 112 -20.65 -8.68 6.80
CA LEU A 112 -19.51 -9.25 6.07
C LEU A 112 -18.44 -9.72 7.06
N ARG A 113 -17.71 -10.75 6.67
CA ARG A 113 -16.57 -11.28 7.43
C ARG A 113 -15.31 -11.14 6.61
N LEU A 114 -14.30 -10.51 7.18
CA LEU A 114 -13.02 -10.25 6.51
C LEU A 114 -11.91 -10.91 7.31
N GLY A 115 -11.15 -11.80 6.65
CA GLY A 115 -10.05 -12.54 7.29
C GLY A 115 -8.78 -11.70 7.41
N VAL A 116 -8.18 -11.71 8.59
CA VAL A 116 -6.86 -11.14 8.86
C VAL A 116 -5.91 -12.30 9.16
N VAL A 117 -5.19 -12.78 8.15
CA VAL A 117 -4.27 -13.92 8.28
C VAL A 117 -2.90 -13.42 8.74
N GLY A 118 -2.55 -13.82 9.96
CA GLY A 118 -1.40 -13.37 10.70
C GLY A 118 -1.73 -12.13 11.51
N LYS A 119 -1.53 -11.01 11.24
CA LYS A 119 -1.86 -9.69 11.80
C LYS A 119 -1.30 -8.63 10.86
N PRO A 120 -1.60 -7.36 11.01
CA PRO A 120 -0.94 -6.30 10.26
C PRO A 120 0.58 -6.38 10.38
N SER A 121 1.30 -6.10 9.32
CA SER A 121 2.75 -6.05 9.31
C SER A 121 3.26 -4.92 10.21
N ASP A 122 4.40 -5.14 10.88
CA ASP A 122 4.90 -4.22 11.91
C ASP A 122 5.38 -2.87 11.34
N TRP A 123 5.59 -2.78 10.03
CA TRP A 123 5.94 -1.52 9.33
C TRP A 123 4.71 -0.67 8.95
N LEU A 124 3.48 -1.20 9.05
CA LEU A 124 2.24 -0.46 8.79
C LEU A 124 1.86 0.39 10.02
N ILE A 125 2.76 1.28 10.43
CA ILE A 125 2.69 2.04 11.70
C ILE A 125 1.58 3.08 11.74
N SER A 126 1.02 3.47 10.60
CA SER A 126 -0.09 4.42 10.48
C SER A 126 -1.40 3.78 10.01
N SER A 127 -1.37 2.48 9.72
CA SER A 127 -2.47 1.73 9.11
C SER A 127 -3.27 0.88 10.13
N GLY A 128 -3.23 1.24 11.41
CA GLY A 128 -4.02 0.60 12.45
C GLY A 128 -5.52 0.85 12.30
N VAL A 129 -6.35 -0.12 12.75
CA VAL A 129 -7.81 0.02 12.81
C VAL A 129 -8.34 -0.46 14.17
N ASP A 130 -9.44 0.12 14.60
CA ASP A 130 -10.24 -0.41 15.71
C ASP A 130 -11.31 -1.37 15.16
N TYR A 131 -11.28 -2.64 15.58
CA TYR A 131 -12.18 -3.69 15.09
C TYR A 131 -13.65 -3.38 15.42
N ALA A 132 -13.92 -2.79 16.57
CA ALA A 132 -15.28 -2.40 16.97
C ALA A 132 -15.80 -1.26 16.08
N GLU A 133 -14.92 -0.30 15.74
CA GLU A 133 -15.27 0.77 14.81
C GLU A 133 -15.51 0.26 13.40
N VAL A 134 -14.69 -0.70 12.90
CA VAL A 134 -14.91 -1.32 11.59
C VAL A 134 -16.27 -2.01 11.56
N LEU A 135 -16.60 -2.78 12.60
CA LEU A 135 -17.92 -3.42 12.67
C LEU A 135 -19.05 -2.39 12.70
N GLN A 136 -18.91 -1.35 13.50
CA GLN A 136 -19.96 -0.31 13.67
C GLN A 136 -20.15 0.54 12.41
N LYS A 137 -19.05 0.96 11.77
CA LYS A 137 -19.06 1.91 10.66
C LYS A 137 -19.28 1.20 9.31
N MET A 138 -18.71 0.00 9.13
CA MET A 138 -18.68 -0.69 7.84
C MET A 138 -19.53 -1.97 7.79
N ASN A 139 -20.13 -2.39 8.91
CA ASN A 139 -20.81 -3.68 9.06
C ASN A 139 -19.93 -4.89 8.64
N CYS A 140 -18.62 -4.77 8.89
CA CYS A 140 -17.61 -5.78 8.59
C CYS A 140 -17.02 -6.33 9.90
N GLU A 141 -17.13 -7.63 10.12
CA GLU A 141 -16.45 -8.34 11.20
C GLU A 141 -15.04 -8.73 10.74
N LEU A 142 -14.01 -8.27 11.44
CA LEU A 142 -12.64 -8.72 11.23
C LEU A 142 -12.42 -10.02 11.99
N VAL A 143 -11.95 -11.05 11.29
CA VAL A 143 -11.71 -12.39 11.83
C VAL A 143 -10.22 -12.66 11.82
N ASP A 144 -9.60 -12.68 13.00
CA ASP A 144 -8.19 -13.03 13.13
C ASP A 144 -7.99 -14.51 12.86
N ILE A 145 -7.11 -14.83 11.95
CA ILE A 145 -6.71 -16.18 11.55
C ILE A 145 -5.22 -16.30 11.80
N PRO A 146 -4.77 -17.25 12.65
CA PRO A 146 -3.35 -17.45 12.90
C PRO A 146 -2.57 -17.68 11.60
N ILE A 147 -1.37 -17.10 11.47
CA ILE A 147 -0.50 -17.32 10.30
C ILE A 147 -0.15 -18.80 10.13
N ASP A 148 -0.17 -19.57 11.21
CA ASP A 148 0.08 -21.01 11.22
C ASP A 148 -0.92 -21.78 10.35
N GLU A 149 -2.11 -21.26 10.12
CA GLU A 149 -3.06 -21.85 9.18
C GLU A 149 -2.49 -21.93 7.74
N VAL A 150 -1.56 -21.03 7.38
CA VAL A 150 -0.87 -21.06 6.09
C VAL A 150 0.55 -21.62 6.24
N SER A 151 1.30 -21.23 7.26
CA SER A 151 2.69 -21.64 7.44
C SER A 151 2.82 -23.13 7.78
N SER A 152 1.76 -23.78 8.28
CA SER A 152 1.68 -25.24 8.45
C SER A 152 1.79 -26.04 7.15
N LEU A 153 1.73 -25.42 5.99
CA LEU A 153 2.12 -26.06 4.71
C LEU A 153 3.58 -26.54 4.74
N GLY A 154 4.42 -25.94 5.59
CA GLY A 154 5.85 -26.15 5.59
C GLY A 154 6.50 -25.62 4.32
N GLU A 155 7.75 -25.98 4.08
CA GLU A 155 8.47 -25.61 2.87
C GLU A 155 7.82 -26.23 1.63
N VAL A 156 7.38 -25.39 0.68
CA VAL A 156 6.75 -25.81 -0.57
C VAL A 156 7.72 -25.66 -1.75
N ASP A 157 7.30 -26.13 -2.94
CA ASP A 157 7.99 -25.86 -4.19
C ASP A 157 8.23 -24.34 -4.37
N PRO A 158 9.43 -23.88 -4.72
CA PRO A 158 9.73 -22.45 -4.81
C PRO A 158 9.09 -21.75 -6.02
N GLY A 159 8.52 -22.50 -6.96
CA GLY A 159 7.88 -21.99 -8.17
C GLY A 159 6.35 -21.93 -8.06
N MET A 160 5.71 -21.98 -9.23
CA MET A 160 4.25 -21.84 -9.36
C MET A 160 3.48 -22.90 -8.58
N LYS A 161 3.96 -24.14 -8.53
CA LYS A 161 3.29 -25.23 -7.80
C LYS A 161 3.13 -24.91 -6.31
N GLY A 162 4.15 -24.31 -5.68
CA GLY A 162 4.06 -23.90 -4.29
C GLY A 162 3.20 -22.64 -4.10
N ALA A 163 3.23 -21.71 -5.05
CA ALA A 163 2.34 -20.55 -5.04
C ALA A 163 0.86 -20.97 -5.17
N GLU A 164 0.56 -21.99 -5.98
CA GLU A 164 -0.78 -22.59 -6.08
C GLU A 164 -1.19 -23.27 -4.75
N ALA A 165 -0.29 -23.95 -4.06
CA ALA A 165 -0.60 -24.56 -2.76
C ALA A 165 -0.99 -23.49 -1.71
N ILE A 166 -0.36 -22.31 -1.74
CA ILE A 166 -0.75 -21.18 -0.88
C ILE A 166 -2.14 -20.67 -1.28
N TYR A 167 -2.41 -20.54 -2.58
CA TYR A 167 -3.74 -20.11 -3.06
C TYR A 167 -4.83 -21.07 -2.59
N GLU A 168 -4.67 -22.39 -2.78
CA GLU A 168 -5.65 -23.38 -2.35
C GLU A 168 -5.89 -23.30 -0.83
N ARG A 169 -4.83 -23.10 -0.03
CA ARG A 169 -4.97 -22.91 1.40
C ARG A 169 -5.74 -21.63 1.75
N LEU A 170 -5.46 -20.49 1.13
CA LEU A 170 -6.22 -19.27 1.37
C LEU A 170 -7.67 -19.41 0.93
N LYS A 171 -7.92 -20.11 -0.18
CA LYS A 171 -9.28 -20.40 -0.66
C LYS A 171 -10.06 -21.30 0.32
N GLU A 172 -9.38 -22.28 0.89
CA GLU A 172 -9.96 -23.11 1.97
C GLU A 172 -10.33 -22.25 3.19
N LEU A 173 -9.47 -21.33 3.62
CA LEU A 173 -9.76 -20.42 4.74
C LEU A 173 -10.94 -19.50 4.42
N VAL A 174 -11.00 -18.93 3.20
CA VAL A 174 -12.15 -18.14 2.74
C VAL A 174 -13.45 -18.91 2.91
N ASN A 175 -13.49 -20.16 2.46
CA ASN A 175 -14.69 -21.00 2.56
C ASN A 175 -15.01 -21.39 4.00
N ARG A 176 -14.00 -21.82 4.78
CA ARG A 176 -14.15 -22.31 6.16
C ARG A 176 -14.70 -21.23 7.09
N TYR A 177 -14.24 -20.00 6.93
CA TYR A 177 -14.63 -18.87 7.78
C TYR A 177 -15.77 -18.01 7.19
N ASP A 178 -16.33 -18.39 6.03
CA ASP A 178 -17.36 -17.62 5.28
C ASP A 178 -16.91 -16.17 5.04
N LEU A 179 -15.69 -15.98 4.46
CA LEU A 179 -15.08 -14.67 4.27
C LEU A 179 -15.49 -14.07 2.92
N GLN A 180 -15.71 -12.75 2.91
CA GLN A 180 -15.96 -11.97 1.70
C GLN A 180 -14.74 -11.17 1.23
N GLY A 181 -13.65 -11.21 2.01
CA GLY A 181 -12.36 -10.64 1.70
C GLY A 181 -11.31 -11.11 2.70
N ILE A 182 -10.03 -10.94 2.37
CA ILE A 182 -8.92 -11.44 3.17
C ILE A 182 -7.70 -10.53 3.06
N THR A 183 -6.91 -10.41 4.12
CA THR A 183 -5.55 -9.88 4.04
C THR A 183 -4.57 -10.87 4.65
N LEU A 184 -3.35 -10.90 4.10
CA LEU A 184 -2.32 -11.87 4.45
C LEU A 184 -1.03 -11.16 4.85
N ARG A 185 -0.47 -11.51 6.02
CA ARG A 185 0.89 -11.15 6.42
C ARG A 185 1.91 -11.98 5.62
N CYS A 186 2.08 -11.64 4.33
CA CYS A 186 2.76 -12.46 3.34
C CYS A 186 4.26 -12.65 3.60
N PHE A 187 4.94 -11.69 4.26
CA PHE A 187 6.37 -11.78 4.53
C PHE A 187 6.74 -12.92 5.50
N ASP A 188 5.84 -13.31 6.38
CA ASP A 188 6.08 -14.44 7.30
C ASP A 188 6.21 -15.77 6.53
N LEU A 189 5.63 -15.86 5.34
CA LEU A 189 5.74 -17.05 4.48
C LEU A 189 7.14 -17.23 3.87
N LEU A 190 7.92 -16.15 3.74
CA LEU A 190 9.26 -16.20 3.15
C LEU A 190 10.20 -17.11 3.94
N THR A 191 10.06 -17.14 5.26
CA THR A 191 10.91 -17.93 6.16
C THR A 191 10.38 -19.32 6.41
N THR A 192 9.06 -19.51 6.42
CA THR A 192 8.38 -20.76 6.81
C THR A 192 8.00 -21.60 5.60
N VAL A 193 7.41 -20.99 4.59
CA VAL A 193 6.87 -21.67 3.40
C VAL A 193 7.86 -21.64 2.22
N LYS A 194 8.83 -20.70 2.24
CA LYS A 194 9.83 -20.46 1.18
C LYS A 194 9.21 -20.07 -0.16
N ASN A 195 8.03 -19.47 -0.12
CA ASN A 195 7.31 -18.92 -1.28
C ASN A 195 6.54 -17.66 -0.85
N THR A 196 5.78 -17.05 -1.75
CA THR A 196 5.09 -15.78 -1.53
C THR A 196 3.58 -15.90 -1.74
N GLY A 197 2.80 -15.00 -1.11
CA GLY A 197 1.36 -14.91 -1.30
C GLY A 197 0.91 -14.19 -2.57
N CYS A 198 1.82 -13.67 -3.39
CA CYS A 198 1.48 -12.74 -4.50
C CYS A 198 0.48 -13.34 -5.50
N ILE A 199 0.75 -14.59 -5.96
CA ILE A 199 -0.15 -15.31 -6.89
C ILE A 199 -1.49 -15.60 -6.23
N ALA A 200 -1.48 -16.03 -4.97
CA ALA A 200 -2.70 -16.37 -4.24
C ALA A 200 -3.62 -15.15 -4.10
N LEU A 201 -3.09 -14.00 -3.73
CA LEU A 201 -3.84 -12.75 -3.59
C LEU A 201 -4.34 -12.24 -4.95
N SER A 202 -3.51 -12.35 -6.01
CA SER A 202 -3.91 -12.03 -7.37
C SER A 202 -5.12 -12.84 -7.82
N LYS A 203 -5.07 -14.17 -7.67
CA LYS A 203 -6.15 -15.09 -8.06
C LYS A 203 -7.43 -14.85 -7.28
N LEU A 204 -7.35 -14.63 -5.96
CA LEU A 204 -8.53 -14.31 -5.15
C LEU A 204 -9.20 -13.01 -5.63
N ASN A 205 -8.40 -11.97 -5.95
CA ASN A 205 -8.94 -10.73 -6.52
C ASN A 205 -9.60 -10.97 -7.88
N ASP A 206 -9.03 -11.79 -8.76
CA ASP A 206 -9.64 -12.16 -10.06
C ASP A 206 -10.97 -12.89 -9.88
N GLU A 207 -11.12 -13.68 -8.82
CA GLU A 207 -12.37 -14.35 -8.46
C GLU A 207 -13.38 -13.40 -7.79
N GLY A 208 -13.02 -12.13 -7.66
CA GLY A 208 -13.86 -11.14 -7.00
C GLY A 208 -13.87 -11.24 -5.48
N ILE A 209 -12.87 -11.86 -4.87
CA ILE A 209 -12.65 -11.87 -3.41
C ILE A 209 -11.55 -10.86 -3.12
N PRO A 210 -11.86 -9.65 -2.59
CA PRO A 210 -10.86 -8.67 -2.22
C PRO A 210 -9.77 -9.28 -1.34
N ALA A 211 -8.52 -9.21 -1.80
CA ALA A 211 -7.38 -9.84 -1.17
C ALA A 211 -6.20 -8.86 -1.11
N ALA A 212 -5.93 -8.34 0.08
CA ALA A 212 -4.87 -7.38 0.34
C ALA A 212 -3.58 -8.06 0.84
N CYS A 213 -2.45 -7.46 0.53
CA CYS A 213 -1.13 -7.90 0.95
C CYS A 213 -0.72 -7.26 2.30
N GLU A 214 0.30 -7.82 2.94
CA GLU A 214 0.98 -7.28 4.13
C GLU A 214 0.12 -7.18 5.40
N GLY A 215 -1.04 -7.84 5.45
CA GLY A 215 -1.96 -7.69 6.56
C GLY A 215 -2.63 -6.32 6.62
N ASP A 216 -2.60 -5.54 5.53
CA ASP A 216 -3.15 -4.17 5.48
C ASP A 216 -4.68 -4.21 5.49
N ILE A 217 -5.27 -3.95 6.65
CA ILE A 217 -6.73 -3.93 6.84
C ILE A 217 -7.36 -2.70 6.16
N PRO A 218 -6.85 -1.46 6.29
CA PRO A 218 -7.38 -0.30 5.55
C PRO A 218 -7.39 -0.50 4.04
N THR A 219 -6.39 -1.17 3.48
CA THR A 219 -6.38 -1.49 2.04
C THR A 219 -7.43 -2.54 1.69
N LEU A 220 -7.62 -3.58 2.52
CA LEU A 220 -8.71 -4.53 2.34
C LEU A 220 -10.07 -3.83 2.38
N LEU A 221 -10.31 -2.95 3.34
CA LEU A 221 -11.54 -2.15 3.44
C LEU A 221 -11.71 -1.24 2.21
N THR A 222 -10.63 -0.63 1.73
CA THR A 222 -10.65 0.16 0.48
C THR A 222 -11.09 -0.69 -0.71
N MET A 223 -10.53 -1.90 -0.88
CA MET A 223 -10.93 -2.83 -1.93
C MET A 223 -12.41 -3.25 -1.81
N MET A 224 -12.89 -3.48 -0.58
CA MET A 224 -14.31 -3.80 -0.34
C MET A 224 -15.22 -2.67 -0.79
N VAL A 225 -14.87 -1.41 -0.46
CA VAL A 225 -15.61 -0.22 -0.90
C VAL A 225 -15.57 -0.07 -2.43
N CYS A 226 -14.38 -0.22 -3.04
CA CYS A 226 -14.23 -0.18 -4.49
C CYS A 226 -15.12 -1.23 -5.18
N LYS A 227 -15.04 -2.47 -4.74
CA LYS A 227 -15.88 -3.56 -5.28
C LYS A 227 -17.35 -3.27 -5.13
N LYS A 228 -17.77 -2.78 -3.97
CA LYS A 228 -19.20 -2.47 -3.70
C LYS A 228 -19.74 -1.40 -4.62
N LEU A 229 -18.99 -0.30 -4.80
CA LEU A 229 -19.45 0.85 -5.58
C LEU A 229 -19.31 0.66 -7.09
N THR A 230 -18.32 -0.10 -7.54
CA THR A 230 -17.94 -0.15 -8.96
C THR A 230 -17.98 -1.54 -9.59
N GLY A 231 -17.90 -2.60 -8.78
CA GLY A 231 -17.70 -3.96 -9.27
C GLY A 231 -16.34 -4.22 -9.91
N ALA A 232 -15.43 -3.23 -9.94
CA ALA A 232 -14.13 -3.33 -10.59
C ALA A 232 -13.15 -4.21 -9.81
N LEU A 233 -12.20 -4.82 -10.53
CA LEU A 233 -11.03 -5.45 -9.95
C LEU A 233 -10.13 -4.39 -9.30
N CYS A 234 -9.50 -4.75 -8.19
CA CYS A 234 -8.70 -3.86 -7.36
C CYS A 234 -7.22 -4.25 -7.41
N PHE A 235 -6.35 -3.31 -7.73
CA PHE A 235 -4.90 -3.49 -7.67
C PHE A 235 -4.31 -2.65 -6.54
N GLN A 236 -3.80 -3.30 -5.50
CA GLN A 236 -3.03 -2.66 -4.42
C GLN A 236 -1.71 -2.13 -4.97
N VAL A 237 -1.34 -0.91 -4.65
CA VAL A 237 -0.13 -0.27 -5.18
C VAL A 237 0.62 0.53 -4.11
N ASN A 238 1.96 0.49 -4.19
CA ASN A 238 2.89 1.35 -3.45
C ASN A 238 3.31 2.51 -4.34
N PRO A 239 3.23 3.76 -3.90
CA PRO A 239 3.95 4.86 -4.55
C PRO A 239 5.46 4.63 -4.47
N ALA A 240 6.15 4.71 -5.61
CA ALA A 240 7.60 4.56 -5.72
C ALA A 240 8.31 5.87 -6.05
N ARG A 241 7.72 6.68 -6.94
CA ARG A 241 8.21 8.03 -7.30
C ARG A 241 7.06 8.98 -7.53
N ILE A 242 7.30 10.24 -7.20
CA ILE A 242 6.33 11.33 -7.40
C ILE A 242 7.09 12.52 -7.98
N ASN A 243 6.65 13.00 -9.13
CA ASN A 243 7.17 14.20 -9.76
C ASN A 243 6.24 15.38 -9.47
N ALA A 244 6.80 16.59 -9.45
CA ALA A 244 6.04 17.82 -9.18
C ALA A 244 4.93 18.08 -10.21
N ASP A 245 5.08 17.60 -11.45
CA ASP A 245 4.13 17.73 -12.55
C ASP A 245 2.91 16.77 -12.45
N GLY A 246 2.82 15.98 -11.37
CA GLY A 246 1.75 15.02 -11.15
C GLY A 246 1.99 13.63 -11.75
N LYS A 247 3.17 13.39 -12.33
CA LYS A 247 3.55 12.04 -12.77
C LYS A 247 4.03 11.21 -11.60
N MET A 248 3.47 10.04 -11.46
CA MET A 248 3.75 9.16 -10.32
C MET A 248 3.96 7.73 -10.80
N LEU A 249 4.99 7.08 -10.24
CA LEU A 249 5.25 5.67 -10.44
C LEU A 249 4.68 4.90 -9.25
N PHE A 250 3.86 3.91 -9.55
CA PHE A 250 3.36 2.94 -8.57
C PHE A 250 3.84 1.54 -8.90
N ALA A 251 4.03 0.72 -7.87
CA ALA A 251 4.47 -0.65 -8.05
C ALA A 251 3.85 -1.58 -7.02
N HIS A 252 3.55 -2.83 -7.41
CA HIS A 252 3.24 -3.93 -6.50
C HIS A 252 3.41 -5.30 -7.20
N CYS A 253 3.29 -6.39 -6.41
CA CYS A 253 3.49 -7.76 -6.90
C CYS A 253 2.21 -8.59 -7.03
N THR A 254 1.04 -8.07 -6.60
CA THR A 254 -0.23 -8.81 -6.46
C THR A 254 -1.30 -8.40 -7.48
N LEU A 255 -0.86 -8.02 -8.69
CA LEU A 255 -1.76 -7.57 -9.76
C LEU A 255 -2.77 -8.67 -10.13
N PRO A 256 -4.09 -8.40 -10.11
CA PRO A 256 -5.08 -9.30 -10.68
C PRO A 256 -4.85 -9.48 -12.19
N LEU A 257 -4.80 -10.73 -12.67
CA LEU A 257 -4.51 -11.01 -14.08
C LEU A 257 -5.62 -10.53 -15.02
N GLY A 258 -6.86 -10.47 -14.53
CA GLY A 258 -7.98 -9.88 -15.28
C GLY A 258 -7.83 -8.40 -15.61
N MET A 259 -6.86 -7.70 -15.00
CA MET A 259 -6.53 -6.31 -15.32
C MET A 259 -5.41 -6.18 -16.36
N THR A 260 -4.71 -7.26 -16.73
CA THR A 260 -3.52 -7.21 -17.60
C THR A 260 -3.84 -7.45 -19.06
N GLU A 261 -3.06 -6.83 -19.95
CA GLU A 261 -2.99 -7.21 -21.37
C GLU A 261 -1.92 -8.28 -21.60
N LYS A 262 -0.83 -8.21 -20.84
CA LYS A 262 0.28 -9.16 -20.87
C LYS A 262 0.85 -9.32 -19.48
N HIS A 263 1.33 -10.50 -19.16
CA HIS A 263 2.03 -10.73 -17.91
C HIS A 263 3.10 -11.80 -18.06
N GLU A 264 4.04 -11.77 -17.14
CA GLU A 264 5.02 -12.81 -16.91
C GLU A 264 5.18 -13.07 -15.42
N TYR A 265 5.64 -14.27 -15.09
CA TYR A 265 5.95 -14.63 -13.71
C TYR A 265 7.45 -14.47 -13.47
N THR A 266 7.77 -13.88 -12.33
CA THR A 266 9.13 -13.62 -11.89
C THR A 266 9.26 -13.87 -10.39
N THR A 267 10.43 -13.66 -9.79
CA THR A 267 10.60 -13.77 -8.36
C THR A 267 10.10 -12.52 -7.64
N HIS A 268 9.70 -12.67 -6.37
CA HIS A 268 9.37 -11.52 -5.53
C HIS A 268 10.58 -10.59 -5.39
N PHE A 269 10.33 -9.28 -5.46
CA PHE A 269 11.41 -8.28 -5.55
C PHE A 269 12.35 -8.32 -4.35
N GLU A 270 11.81 -8.17 -3.14
CA GLU A 270 12.63 -7.99 -1.94
C GLU A 270 13.32 -9.26 -1.47
N SER A 271 12.68 -10.41 -1.68
CA SER A 271 13.20 -11.71 -1.20
C SER A 271 13.97 -12.48 -2.27
N GLY A 272 13.73 -12.23 -3.55
CA GLY A 272 14.30 -12.97 -4.67
C GLY A 272 13.78 -14.41 -4.80
N ILE A 273 12.80 -14.82 -3.98
CA ILE A 273 12.20 -16.17 -4.00
C ILE A 273 10.72 -16.11 -4.35
N GLY A 274 10.10 -17.29 -4.50
CA GLY A 274 8.69 -17.44 -4.79
C GLY A 274 8.29 -16.88 -6.15
N VAL A 275 7.00 -16.63 -6.34
CA VAL A 275 6.44 -16.17 -7.61
C VAL A 275 5.68 -14.87 -7.42
N ALA A 276 6.01 -13.88 -8.24
CA ALA A 276 5.36 -12.57 -8.33
C ALA A 276 4.95 -12.29 -9.77
N ILE A 277 4.09 -11.29 -9.96
CA ILE A 277 3.55 -10.92 -11.26
C ILE A 277 4.20 -9.62 -11.73
N HIS A 278 4.75 -9.64 -12.94
CA HIS A 278 5.00 -8.47 -13.76
C HIS A 278 3.95 -8.43 -14.86
N GLY A 279 3.14 -7.37 -14.90
CA GLY A 279 2.05 -7.24 -15.86
C GLY A 279 1.95 -5.86 -16.47
N ASP A 280 1.55 -5.83 -17.75
CA ASP A 280 1.21 -4.61 -18.48
C ASP A 280 -0.30 -4.38 -18.37
N LEU A 281 -0.68 -3.25 -17.79
CA LEU A 281 -2.07 -2.81 -17.72
C LEU A 281 -2.40 -1.94 -18.93
N PRO A 282 -3.66 -1.99 -19.42
CA PRO A 282 -4.12 -1.06 -20.46
C PRO A 282 -3.92 0.39 -20.03
N THR A 283 -3.41 1.22 -20.92
CA THR A 283 -3.37 2.67 -20.71
C THR A 283 -4.76 3.27 -20.70
N GLY A 284 -4.92 4.45 -20.11
CA GLY A 284 -6.19 5.20 -20.07
C GLY A 284 -6.69 5.47 -18.66
N ASP A 285 -7.99 5.38 -18.49
CA ASP A 285 -8.72 5.88 -17.32
C ASP A 285 -8.68 4.92 -16.14
N TYR A 286 -8.27 5.45 -14.98
CA TYR A 286 -8.26 4.76 -13.69
C TYR A 286 -8.74 5.69 -12.58
N THR A 287 -9.08 5.11 -11.45
CA THR A 287 -9.34 5.84 -10.19
C THR A 287 -8.39 5.33 -9.12
N LEU A 288 -7.73 6.24 -8.43
CA LEU A 288 -6.86 5.98 -7.28
C LEU A 288 -7.67 6.20 -6.00
N VAL A 289 -7.74 5.19 -5.14
CA VAL A 289 -8.59 5.19 -3.94
C VAL A 289 -7.78 4.81 -2.70
N LYS A 290 -8.05 5.47 -1.57
CA LYS A 290 -7.57 5.06 -0.24
C LYS A 290 -8.55 5.49 0.83
N LEU A 291 -8.96 4.53 1.66
CA LEU A 291 -9.72 4.75 2.89
C LEU A 291 -8.77 4.88 4.09
N SER A 292 -9.02 5.82 4.99
CA SER A 292 -8.28 5.94 6.24
C SER A 292 -8.65 4.83 7.24
N GLY A 293 -7.71 4.48 8.13
CA GLY A 293 -7.92 3.44 9.14
C GLY A 293 -9.08 3.72 10.11
N ASP A 294 -9.37 5.00 10.36
CA ASP A 294 -10.54 5.45 11.14
C ASP A 294 -11.85 5.49 10.33
N MET A 295 -11.77 5.16 9.03
CA MET A 295 -12.92 5.15 8.09
C MET A 295 -13.68 6.48 8.00
N GLN A 296 -12.98 7.59 8.28
CA GLN A 296 -13.59 8.94 8.25
C GLN A 296 -13.25 9.69 6.96
N ARG A 297 -12.15 9.31 6.29
CA ARG A 297 -11.64 10.02 5.12
C ARG A 297 -11.39 9.05 3.99
N ILE A 298 -11.75 9.44 2.79
CA ILE A 298 -11.43 8.72 1.57
C ILE A 298 -10.79 9.65 0.56
N LEU A 299 -9.68 9.19 0.00
CA LEU A 299 -9.13 9.71 -1.26
C LEU A 299 -9.80 8.96 -2.40
N ALA A 300 -10.33 9.66 -3.37
CA ALA A 300 -10.75 9.08 -4.64
C ALA A 300 -10.51 10.10 -5.75
N GLU A 301 -9.54 9.83 -6.61
CA GLU A 301 -9.14 10.74 -7.68
C GLU A 301 -9.02 9.99 -9.01
N ASP A 302 -9.65 10.54 -10.05
CA ASP A 302 -9.51 10.03 -11.41
C ASP A 302 -8.12 10.39 -11.95
N VAL A 303 -7.44 9.39 -12.49
CA VAL A 303 -6.07 9.48 -12.98
C VAL A 303 -5.94 8.79 -14.33
N THR A 304 -4.87 9.09 -15.06
CA THR A 304 -4.59 8.43 -16.34
C THR A 304 -3.36 7.55 -16.21
N LEU A 305 -3.48 6.25 -16.50
CA LEU A 305 -2.35 5.36 -16.65
C LEU A 305 -1.70 5.62 -18.02
N GLU A 306 -0.48 6.12 -18.03
CA GLU A 306 0.24 6.50 -19.25
C GLU A 306 1.03 5.35 -19.86
N ARG A 307 1.71 4.54 -19.03
CA ARG A 307 2.56 3.43 -19.47
C ARG A 307 2.91 2.51 -18.32
N CYS A 308 3.27 1.29 -18.68
CA CYS A 308 3.96 0.35 -17.79
C CYS A 308 5.48 0.41 -18.00
N GLN A 309 6.24 -0.04 -17.02
CA GLN A 309 7.69 -0.17 -17.10
C GLN A 309 8.18 -1.32 -16.23
N TYR A 310 9.48 -1.61 -16.31
CA TYR A 310 10.15 -2.55 -15.43
C TYR A 310 11.50 -2.00 -14.98
N GLU A 311 11.68 -1.95 -13.65
CA GLU A 311 12.96 -1.71 -13.00
C GLU A 311 13.20 -2.82 -11.95
N PRO A 312 14.39 -3.43 -11.89
CA PRO A 312 14.63 -4.61 -11.07
C PRO A 312 14.59 -4.34 -9.55
N ASN A 313 14.79 -3.10 -9.13
CA ASN A 313 14.83 -2.66 -7.74
C ASN A 313 13.49 -2.11 -7.20
N LEU A 314 12.39 -2.48 -7.83
CA LEU A 314 11.01 -2.20 -7.43
C LEU A 314 10.15 -3.48 -7.49
N CYS A 315 8.98 -3.45 -6.84
CA CYS A 315 7.94 -4.46 -7.02
C CYS A 315 7.61 -4.63 -8.50
N ARG A 316 7.22 -5.83 -8.89
CA ARG A 316 7.34 -6.30 -10.28
C ARG A 316 6.40 -5.63 -11.28
N THR A 317 5.13 -5.41 -10.93
CA THR A 317 4.22 -4.63 -11.78
C THR A 317 4.39 -3.15 -11.47
N GLN A 318 4.72 -2.35 -12.50
CA GLN A 318 5.07 -0.95 -12.37
C GLN A 318 4.31 -0.11 -13.37
N VAL A 319 3.61 0.91 -12.90
CA VAL A 319 2.75 1.76 -13.72
C VAL A 319 3.01 3.24 -13.47
N TRP A 320 3.18 4.01 -14.54
CA TRP A 320 3.18 5.46 -14.49
C TRP A 320 1.78 6.00 -14.67
N ILE A 321 1.34 6.80 -13.73
CA ILE A 321 0.09 7.52 -13.83
C ILE A 321 0.33 9.02 -13.90
N GLN A 322 -0.58 9.73 -14.56
CA GLN A 322 -0.70 11.16 -14.50
C GLN A 322 -1.90 11.53 -13.63
N ALA A 323 -1.66 12.33 -12.61
CA ALA A 323 -2.68 12.89 -11.72
C ALA A 323 -2.60 14.41 -11.67
N THR A 324 -3.47 15.04 -10.89
CA THR A 324 -3.38 16.48 -10.65
C THR A 324 -2.23 16.79 -9.68
N PRO A 325 -1.64 18.00 -9.72
CA PRO A 325 -0.63 18.44 -8.75
C PRO A 325 -1.12 18.35 -7.29
N ALA A 326 -2.44 18.46 -7.07
CA ALA A 326 -3.03 18.29 -5.74
C ALA A 326 -2.83 16.88 -5.18
N VAL A 327 -2.84 15.85 -6.03
CA VAL A 327 -2.56 14.44 -5.64
C VAL A 327 -1.09 14.28 -5.28
N SER A 328 -0.15 14.86 -6.05
CA SER A 328 1.27 14.86 -5.69
C SER A 328 1.49 15.52 -4.33
N ARG A 329 0.88 16.69 -4.12
CA ARG A 329 0.94 17.38 -2.84
C ARG A 329 0.41 16.54 -1.68
N TYR A 330 -0.71 15.83 -1.88
CA TYR A 330 -1.26 14.92 -0.88
C TYR A 330 -0.21 13.90 -0.44
N PHE A 331 0.42 13.20 -1.37
CA PHE A 331 1.45 12.22 -1.05
C PHE A 331 2.64 12.85 -0.32
N LEU A 332 3.13 13.98 -0.79
CA LEU A 332 4.33 14.59 -0.25
C LEU A 332 4.13 15.26 1.12
N THR A 333 2.90 15.60 1.51
CA THR A 333 2.65 16.40 2.72
C THR A 333 1.66 15.83 3.70
N SER A 334 0.67 15.06 3.26
CA SER A 334 -0.43 14.60 4.12
C SER A 334 -1.11 13.33 3.59
N PRO A 335 -0.36 12.25 3.35
CA PRO A 335 -0.92 10.98 2.90
C PRO A 335 -1.80 10.36 4.01
N ILE A 336 -2.78 9.56 3.61
CA ILE A 336 -3.55 8.73 4.54
C ILE A 336 -2.66 7.60 5.06
N ALA A 337 -1.93 6.93 4.19
CA ALA A 337 -0.97 5.86 4.46
C ALA A 337 -0.20 5.54 3.18
N ASN A 338 0.58 4.44 3.17
CA ASN A 338 1.33 3.98 2.01
C ASN A 338 0.43 3.40 0.91
N HIS A 339 -0.14 2.20 1.13
CA HIS A 339 -0.87 1.48 0.09
C HIS A 339 -2.11 2.24 -0.37
N HIS A 340 -2.28 2.29 -1.68
CA HIS A 340 -3.48 2.76 -2.36
C HIS A 340 -4.05 1.66 -3.25
N VAL A 341 -5.23 1.87 -3.81
CA VAL A 341 -5.89 0.93 -4.71
C VAL A 341 -6.15 1.61 -6.04
N LEU A 342 -5.71 0.98 -7.14
CA LEU A 342 -6.06 1.37 -8.51
C LEU A 342 -7.21 0.49 -9.01
N ILE A 343 -8.24 1.13 -9.57
CA ILE A 343 -9.33 0.48 -10.28
C ILE A 343 -9.46 1.08 -11.68
N LYS A 344 -9.73 0.26 -12.69
CA LYS A 344 -9.89 0.72 -14.08
C LYS A 344 -11.22 1.44 -14.27
N GLY A 345 -11.18 2.66 -14.79
CA GLY A 345 -12.32 3.53 -15.04
C GLY A 345 -12.32 4.81 -14.20
N HIS A 346 -13.19 5.76 -14.54
CA HIS A 346 -13.38 7.03 -13.82
C HIS A 346 -14.56 6.92 -12.84
N TYR A 347 -14.29 6.74 -11.59
CA TYR A 347 -15.28 6.51 -10.53
C TYR A 347 -15.19 7.49 -9.35
N ALA A 348 -14.27 8.47 -9.38
CA ALA A 348 -14.04 9.35 -8.23
C ALA A 348 -15.33 10.02 -7.72
N LYS A 349 -16.29 10.32 -8.60
CA LYS A 349 -17.57 10.91 -8.22
C LYS A 349 -18.42 10.00 -7.32
N LEU A 350 -18.33 8.67 -7.49
CA LEU A 350 -19.12 7.72 -6.68
C LEU A 350 -18.65 7.71 -5.21
N PHE A 351 -17.39 8.04 -4.98
CA PHE A 351 -16.79 8.09 -3.65
C PHE A 351 -16.97 9.44 -2.93
N LYS A 352 -17.48 10.45 -3.63
CA LYS A 352 -17.66 11.83 -3.12
C LYS A 352 -19.13 12.21 -2.88
N GLN A 353 -20.03 11.24 -2.97
CA GLN A 353 -21.48 11.43 -2.77
C GLN A 353 -21.90 11.30 -1.31
#